data_98b1aaa62b5c674e85e435985c51c5bf
#
_entry.id   98b1aaa62b5c674e85e435985c51c5bf
#
_cell.length_a   1.000
_cell.length_b   1.000
_cell.length_c   1.000
_cell.angle_alpha   90.00
_cell.angle_beta   90.00
_cell.angle_gamma   90.00
#
_symmetry.space_group_name_H-M   'P 1'
#
loop_
_entity.id
_entity.type
_entity.pdbx_description
1 polymer ?
#
loop_
_entity_poly.entity_id
_entity_poly.type
_entity_poly.pdbx_seq_one_letter_code
_entity_poly.pdbx_strand_id
1 'polypeptide(L)'
;GDVFSYQNRSLLLAQYKRVLILAGPQIDVDEVESIHSFAENLQAPILADPLSNVRRYHKAGAIDDNHEVVSNCNNDTNMTQDKQVSDVVISTYDAFLADKELWPVLKPDCVIQFGQIVVSKRVQQMVASWDNVEYIEINPTMDSMNPMGKTTIHMQASIDMFTHLFAVKNESNAYLNRWKRLEVAGKAQLSTAIEEPSCFEGRTIRELQQHIPDNSQVLVANSMTVRDFDYFWFSGESDAVLYGNRGVNGIDGTVSTALGLATNHQPTYLVTGDLSLFHDLNGLAVAKTHNLNLTIILHNNDGGGIFEYLPQKGTKYFDYLFSTSQGLDYSGAAKLYGCGYTKISSPDELVPVLAKVSEESGVHIIEIPTDREYSRQLHRKYTNVSVDMEALL
;
A
#
# COMPACT_ATOMS: atom_id res chain seq x y z
N GLY A 1 -11.26 -7.13 35.30
CA GLY A 1 -11.51 -6.37 34.11
C GLY A 1 -12.44 -5.22 34.39
N ASP A 2 -11.89 -4.01 34.47
CA ASP A 2 -12.69 -2.81 34.70
C ASP A 2 -13.55 -2.50 33.47
N VAL A 3 -14.87 -2.54 33.65
CA VAL A 3 -15.82 -2.08 32.66
C VAL A 3 -15.74 -0.56 32.63
N PHE A 4 -15.02 0.00 31.66
CA PHE A 4 -15.02 1.44 31.42
C PHE A 4 -16.46 1.90 31.15
N SER A 5 -16.98 2.81 31.98
CA SER A 5 -18.32 3.36 31.80
C SER A 5 -18.38 4.22 30.54
N TYR A 6 -19.52 4.20 29.80
CA TYR A 6 -19.73 4.93 28.56
C TYR A 6 -19.45 6.43 28.61
N GLN A 7 -19.54 7.04 29.78
CA GLN A 7 -19.37 8.50 29.99
C GLN A 7 -17.91 8.99 29.95
N ASN A 8 -16.90 8.11 30.07
CA ASN A 8 -15.48 8.49 30.10
C ASN A 8 -14.72 8.19 28.81
N ARG A 9 -15.38 7.69 27.79
CA ARG A 9 -14.68 7.17 26.59
C ARG A 9 -14.16 8.27 25.69
N SER A 10 -14.92 9.33 25.44
CA SER A 10 -14.45 10.49 24.67
C SER A 10 -13.32 11.25 25.36
N LEU A 11 -13.23 11.16 26.68
CA LEU A 11 -12.17 11.80 27.47
C LEU A 11 -10.80 11.10 27.28
N LEU A 12 -10.79 9.81 26.88
CA LEU A 12 -9.54 9.08 26.70
C LEU A 12 -8.64 9.73 25.65
N LEU A 13 -9.18 10.11 24.50
CA LEU A 13 -8.41 10.71 23.42
C LEU A 13 -8.27 12.23 23.55
N ALA A 14 -9.18 12.90 24.23
CA ALA A 14 -9.16 14.36 24.43
C ALA A 14 -7.90 14.86 25.17
N GLN A 15 -7.23 13.99 25.91
CA GLN A 15 -6.00 14.34 26.63
C GLN A 15 -4.77 14.43 25.72
N TYR A 16 -4.81 13.83 24.51
CA TYR A 16 -3.67 13.80 23.59
C TYR A 16 -3.77 14.92 22.56
N LYS A 17 -2.68 15.68 22.41
CA LYS A 17 -2.59 16.77 21.43
C LYS A 17 -2.00 16.30 20.09
N ARG A 18 -1.17 15.27 20.12
CA ARG A 18 -0.48 14.72 18.97
C ARG A 18 -0.81 13.24 18.87
N VAL A 19 -1.77 12.92 18.04
CA VAL A 19 -2.16 11.55 17.74
C VAL A 19 -1.60 11.16 16.38
N LEU A 20 -0.97 9.99 16.31
CA LEU A 20 -0.52 9.36 15.07
C LEU A 20 -1.34 8.11 14.82
N ILE A 21 -1.89 7.98 13.62
CA ILE A 21 -2.64 6.78 13.22
C ILE A 21 -1.77 5.93 12.31
N LEU A 22 -1.70 4.63 12.59
CA LEU A 22 -1.12 3.63 11.71
C LEU A 22 -2.26 2.80 11.13
N ALA A 23 -2.43 2.82 9.81
CA ALA A 23 -3.39 1.99 9.10
C ALA A 23 -2.62 0.90 8.35
N GLY A 24 -2.66 -0.31 8.87
CA GLY A 24 -1.94 -1.46 8.30
C GLY A 24 -2.81 -2.33 7.38
N PRO A 25 -2.27 -3.44 6.89
CA PRO A 25 -3.02 -4.42 6.12
C PRO A 25 -4.26 -4.96 6.84
N GLN A 26 -5.18 -5.56 6.09
CA GLN A 26 -6.41 -6.21 6.59
C GLN A 26 -7.45 -5.28 7.22
N ILE A 27 -7.57 -4.07 6.69
CA ILE A 27 -8.69 -3.19 6.97
C ILE A 27 -9.77 -3.44 5.91
N ASP A 28 -11.01 -3.63 6.33
CA ASP A 28 -12.14 -3.72 5.43
C ASP A 28 -12.34 -2.40 4.67
N VAL A 29 -12.63 -2.50 3.38
CA VAL A 29 -12.82 -1.32 2.52
C VAL A 29 -13.95 -0.43 3.05
N ASP A 30 -14.99 -1.04 3.61
CA ASP A 30 -16.15 -0.34 4.16
C ASP A 30 -15.82 0.47 5.43
N GLU A 31 -14.75 0.15 6.15
CA GLU A 31 -14.31 0.86 7.35
C GLU A 31 -13.37 2.05 7.06
N VAL A 32 -12.93 2.23 5.79
CA VAL A 32 -11.94 3.25 5.42
C VAL A 32 -12.47 4.67 5.64
N GLU A 33 -13.73 4.93 5.31
CA GLU A 33 -14.34 6.26 5.50
C GLU A 33 -14.41 6.66 6.98
N SER A 34 -14.70 5.70 7.85
CA SER A 34 -14.69 5.91 9.31
C SER A 34 -13.32 6.31 9.82
N ILE A 35 -12.25 5.72 9.26
CA ILE A 35 -10.88 6.09 9.61
C ILE A 35 -10.56 7.52 9.16
N HIS A 36 -10.93 7.89 7.93
CA HIS A 36 -10.71 9.25 7.41
C HIS A 36 -11.42 10.30 8.27
N SER A 37 -12.72 10.14 8.49
CA SER A 37 -13.51 11.07 9.31
C SER A 37 -12.99 11.19 10.74
N PHE A 38 -12.57 10.08 11.32
CA PHE A 38 -11.98 10.05 12.65
C PHE A 38 -10.65 10.81 12.71
N ALA A 39 -9.76 10.59 11.75
CA ALA A 39 -8.47 11.27 11.66
C ALA A 39 -8.61 12.78 11.40
N GLU A 40 -9.54 13.17 10.55
CA GLU A 40 -9.87 14.58 10.29
C GLU A 40 -10.36 15.30 11.55
N ASN A 41 -11.24 14.69 12.31
CA ASN A 41 -11.70 15.24 13.59
C ASN A 41 -10.57 15.40 14.59
N LEU A 42 -9.66 14.42 14.67
CA LEU A 42 -8.48 14.46 15.54
C LEU A 42 -7.36 15.35 15.03
N GLN A 43 -7.41 15.82 13.77
CA GLN A 43 -6.28 16.45 13.08
C GLN A 43 -5.03 15.57 13.15
N ALA A 44 -5.22 14.26 12.97
CA ALA A 44 -4.20 13.23 13.11
C ALA A 44 -3.70 12.75 11.75
N PRO A 45 -2.38 12.70 11.49
CA PRO A 45 -1.86 12.06 10.29
C PRO A 45 -2.09 10.55 10.33
N ILE A 46 -2.40 9.97 9.16
CA ILE A 46 -2.50 8.52 8.98
C ILE A 46 -1.30 8.04 8.16
N LEU A 47 -0.42 7.24 8.75
CA LEU A 47 0.57 6.49 7.97
C LEU A 47 -0.15 5.28 7.39
N ALA A 48 -0.55 5.39 6.13
CA ALA A 48 -1.38 4.40 5.46
C ALA A 48 -0.52 3.41 4.69
N ASP A 49 -0.46 2.16 5.15
CA ASP A 49 0.07 1.06 4.35
C ASP A 49 -0.71 0.94 3.04
N PRO A 50 -0.08 0.62 1.89
CA PRO A 50 -0.82 0.47 0.65
C PRO A 50 -1.93 -0.56 0.74
N LEU A 51 -1.74 -1.64 1.51
CA LEU A 51 -2.72 -2.70 1.71
C LEU A 51 -3.79 -2.39 2.76
N SER A 52 -3.75 -1.20 3.37
CA SER A 52 -4.83 -0.71 4.24
C SER A 52 -6.04 -0.22 3.46
N ASN A 53 -5.87 0.03 2.16
CA ASN A 53 -6.84 0.69 1.30
C ASN A 53 -7.21 2.14 1.68
N VAL A 54 -6.58 2.71 2.69
CA VAL A 54 -6.80 4.09 3.14
C VAL A 54 -6.26 5.12 2.14
N ARG A 55 -5.35 4.71 1.23
CA ARG A 55 -4.81 5.58 0.16
C ARG A 55 -5.78 5.80 -1.01
N ARG A 56 -6.90 5.08 -1.07
CA ARG A 56 -7.86 5.19 -2.17
C ARG A 56 -8.55 6.54 -2.16
N TYR A 57 -8.90 7.06 -3.35
CA TYR A 57 -9.88 8.14 -3.40
C TYR A 57 -11.30 7.57 -3.42
N HIS A 58 -12.25 8.33 -2.91
CA HIS A 58 -13.66 8.03 -3.02
C HIS A 58 -14.30 8.97 -4.06
N LYS A 59 -15.20 8.44 -4.88
CA LYS A 59 -16.01 9.27 -5.76
C LYS A 59 -17.11 9.92 -4.92
N ALA A 60 -17.16 11.24 -4.89
CA ALA A 60 -18.27 11.94 -4.28
C ALA A 60 -19.58 11.49 -4.95
N GLY A 61 -20.46 10.81 -4.22
CA GLY A 61 -21.77 10.37 -4.72
C GLY A 61 -21.99 8.86 -4.82
N ALA A 62 -21.05 8.00 -4.49
CA ALA A 62 -21.31 6.58 -4.28
C ALA A 62 -21.93 6.39 -2.88
N ILE A 63 -23.18 6.76 -2.71
CA ILE A 63 -23.97 6.42 -1.52
C ILE A 63 -24.67 5.11 -1.81
N ASP A 64 -24.53 4.19 -0.89
CA ASP A 64 -25.20 2.90 -0.86
C ASP A 64 -26.73 3.06 -1.02
N ASP A 65 -27.37 2.18 -1.79
CA ASP A 65 -28.76 2.28 -2.27
C ASP A 65 -29.85 2.30 -1.17
N ASN A 66 -29.54 2.57 0.09
CA ASN A 66 -30.47 2.50 1.20
C ASN A 66 -30.76 3.81 1.97
N HIS A 67 -30.22 4.95 1.55
CA HIS A 67 -30.64 6.24 2.13
C HIS A 67 -31.01 7.25 1.04
N GLU A 68 -32.30 7.59 0.98
CA GLU A 68 -32.85 8.64 0.11
C GLU A 68 -32.18 9.99 0.38
N VAL A 69 -31.40 10.48 -0.58
CA VAL A 69 -30.96 11.88 -0.60
C VAL A 69 -31.80 12.64 -1.61
N VAL A 70 -32.52 13.63 -1.11
CA VAL A 70 -33.29 14.57 -1.93
C VAL A 70 -32.31 15.38 -2.78
N SER A 71 -32.25 15.06 -4.07
CA SER A 71 -31.46 15.78 -5.05
C SER A 71 -32.16 17.06 -5.49
N ASN A 72 -31.58 18.21 -5.18
CA ASN A 72 -31.87 19.44 -5.93
C ASN A 72 -31.07 19.41 -7.23
N CYS A 73 -31.74 19.02 -8.31
CA CYS A 73 -31.21 19.09 -9.68
C CYS A 73 -31.16 20.53 -10.15
N ASN A 74 -29.96 21.11 -10.24
CA ASN A 74 -29.69 22.17 -11.19
C ASN A 74 -28.73 21.63 -12.25
N ASN A 75 -29.22 21.58 -13.50
CA ASN A 75 -28.49 21.19 -14.69
C ASN A 75 -27.38 22.22 -14.98
N ASP A 76 -26.12 21.85 -14.68
CA ASP A 76 -24.96 22.44 -15.37
C ASP A 76 -24.01 21.32 -15.78
N THR A 77 -23.97 21.12 -17.10
CA THR A 77 -23.09 20.18 -17.80
C THR A 77 -21.66 20.69 -17.78
N ASN A 78 -20.85 20.24 -16.86
CA ASN A 78 -19.39 20.10 -16.85
C ASN A 78 -18.86 19.92 -15.40
N MET A 79 -19.32 18.89 -14.72
CA MET A 79 -18.68 18.50 -13.45
C MET A 79 -17.67 17.38 -13.72
N THR A 80 -16.39 17.72 -13.72
CA THR A 80 -15.36 16.79 -13.28
C THR A 80 -15.81 16.26 -11.92
N GLN A 81 -16.12 14.97 -11.84
CA GLN A 81 -16.47 14.33 -10.56
C GLN A 81 -15.30 14.59 -9.59
N ASP A 82 -15.53 15.45 -8.59
CA ASP A 82 -14.50 15.80 -7.62
C ASP A 82 -14.05 14.53 -6.87
N LYS A 83 -12.82 14.11 -7.17
CA LYS A 83 -12.12 13.06 -6.43
C LYS A 83 -11.85 13.60 -5.04
N GLN A 84 -12.60 13.12 -4.05
CA GLN A 84 -12.42 13.57 -2.68
C GLN A 84 -11.28 12.77 -2.03
N VAL A 85 -10.22 13.46 -1.67
CA VAL A 85 -9.05 12.89 -1.00
C VAL A 85 -8.92 13.54 0.36
N SER A 86 -8.82 12.73 1.40
CA SER A 86 -8.49 13.24 2.72
C SER A 86 -7.02 13.64 2.79
N ASP A 87 -6.74 14.87 3.19
CA ASP A 87 -5.39 15.41 3.29
C ASP A 87 -4.64 15.00 4.57
N VAL A 88 -5.25 14.14 5.40
CA VAL A 88 -4.62 13.55 6.59
C VAL A 88 -3.80 12.30 6.25
N VAL A 89 -3.92 11.76 5.03
CA VAL A 89 -3.23 10.53 4.62
C VAL A 89 -1.81 10.82 4.18
N ILE A 90 -0.86 10.15 4.80
CA ILE A 90 0.56 10.19 4.50
C ILE A 90 0.94 8.87 3.83
N SER A 91 1.40 8.90 2.59
CA SER A 91 1.70 7.74 1.77
C SER A 91 3.19 7.56 1.43
N THR A 92 4.00 8.61 1.61
CA THR A 92 5.43 8.59 1.24
C THR A 92 6.37 8.53 2.46
N TYR A 93 5.81 8.18 3.62
CA TYR A 93 6.50 8.18 4.91
C TYR A 93 7.80 7.38 4.92
N ASP A 94 7.85 6.21 4.30
CA ASP A 94 9.05 5.38 4.34
C ASP A 94 10.25 6.09 3.72
N ALA A 95 10.05 6.89 2.67
CA ALA A 95 11.12 7.59 1.99
C ALA A 95 11.76 8.69 2.86
N PHE A 96 10.99 9.58 3.45
CA PHE A 96 11.55 10.66 4.26
C PHE A 96 11.98 10.19 5.67
N LEU A 97 11.41 9.11 6.20
CA LEU A 97 11.84 8.51 7.47
C LEU A 97 13.19 7.78 7.39
N ALA A 98 13.83 7.76 6.21
CA ALA A 98 15.26 7.42 6.09
C ALA A 98 16.13 8.33 6.95
N ASP A 99 15.74 9.59 7.10
CA ASP A 99 16.36 10.55 8.00
C ASP A 99 15.87 10.32 9.44
N LYS A 100 16.75 9.75 10.25
CA LYS A 100 16.45 9.46 11.65
C LYS A 100 16.38 10.69 12.56
N GLU A 101 16.88 11.83 12.11
CA GLU A 101 16.76 13.09 12.86
C GLU A 101 15.31 13.57 12.94
N LEU A 102 14.46 13.15 12.01
CA LEU A 102 13.02 13.39 12.05
C LEU A 102 12.31 12.65 13.18
N TRP A 103 12.80 11.48 13.60
CA TRP A 103 12.06 10.62 14.52
C TRP A 103 11.70 11.25 15.86
N PRO A 104 12.61 11.96 16.56
CA PRO A 104 12.27 12.68 17.78
C PRO A 104 11.27 13.82 17.56
N VAL A 105 11.38 14.52 16.43
CA VAL A 105 10.52 15.68 16.08
C VAL A 105 9.09 15.24 15.80
N LEU A 106 8.92 14.03 15.26
CA LEU A 106 7.65 13.44 14.88
C LEU A 106 7.00 12.60 16.00
N LYS A 107 7.60 12.56 17.19
CA LYS A 107 7.07 11.80 18.31
C LYS A 107 5.68 12.28 18.73
N PRO A 108 4.66 11.39 18.74
CA PRO A 108 3.31 11.71 19.19
C PRO A 108 3.15 11.53 20.71
N ASP A 109 1.99 11.91 21.23
CA ASP A 109 1.57 11.57 22.59
C ASP A 109 0.89 10.18 22.61
N CYS A 110 0.21 9.84 21.50
CA CYS A 110 -0.52 8.58 21.33
C CYS A 110 -0.40 8.06 19.90
N VAL A 111 -0.21 6.74 19.76
CA VAL A 111 -0.31 6.01 18.51
C VAL A 111 -1.59 5.18 18.54
N ILE A 112 -2.38 5.22 17.47
CA ILE A 112 -3.54 4.35 17.27
C ILE A 112 -3.26 3.47 16.06
N GLN A 113 -3.30 2.15 16.23
CA GLN A 113 -3.12 1.18 15.16
C GLN A 113 -4.45 0.55 14.79
N PHE A 114 -4.81 0.64 13.51
CA PHE A 114 -5.87 -0.11 12.87
C PHE A 114 -5.29 -1.19 11.97
N GLY A 115 -5.85 -2.39 12.03
CA GLY A 115 -5.37 -3.53 11.25
C GLY A 115 -4.02 -4.07 11.74
N GLN A 116 -3.32 -4.77 10.84
CA GLN A 116 -1.98 -5.28 11.11
C GLN A 116 -0.95 -4.15 11.19
N ILE A 117 0.26 -4.47 11.67
CA ILE A 117 1.37 -3.50 11.62
C ILE A 117 1.75 -3.19 10.17
N VAL A 118 2.06 -1.93 9.89
CA VAL A 118 2.52 -1.48 8.58
C VAL A 118 3.78 -2.22 8.13
N VAL A 119 3.94 -2.43 6.82
CA VAL A 119 5.08 -3.13 6.22
C VAL A 119 6.40 -2.40 6.44
N SER A 120 6.36 -1.07 6.49
CA SER A 120 7.54 -0.21 6.63
C SER A 120 8.36 -0.53 7.87
N LYS A 121 9.59 -0.99 7.67
CA LYS A 121 10.55 -1.21 8.76
C LYS A 121 11.00 0.10 9.42
N ARG A 122 11.04 1.19 8.66
CA ARG A 122 11.40 2.52 9.20
C ARG A 122 10.36 3.01 10.17
N VAL A 123 9.06 2.88 9.83
CA VAL A 123 7.97 3.21 10.76
C VAL A 123 8.04 2.33 12.01
N GLN A 124 8.22 1.01 11.85
CA GLN A 124 8.34 0.11 13.00
C GLN A 124 9.52 0.51 13.91
N GLN A 125 10.69 0.80 13.36
CA GLN A 125 11.87 1.22 14.10
C GLN A 125 11.70 2.59 14.77
N MET A 126 11.09 3.55 14.07
CA MET A 126 10.77 4.87 14.62
C MET A 126 9.86 4.74 15.84
N VAL A 127 8.74 4.05 15.70
CA VAL A 127 7.80 3.83 16.79
C VAL A 127 8.43 3.08 17.95
N ALA A 128 9.24 2.06 17.66
CA ALA A 128 9.97 1.32 18.68
C ALA A 128 10.98 2.18 19.45
N SER A 129 11.51 3.24 18.83
CA SER A 129 12.48 4.16 19.47
C SER A 129 11.83 5.14 20.46
N TRP A 130 10.53 5.28 20.43
CA TRP A 130 9.82 6.23 21.31
C TRP A 130 9.47 5.61 22.66
N ASP A 131 9.84 6.28 23.73
CA ASP A 131 9.43 5.95 25.09
C ASP A 131 8.28 6.86 25.55
N ASN A 132 7.47 6.36 26.49
CA ASN A 132 6.36 7.10 27.09
C ASN A 132 5.35 7.62 26.05
N VAL A 133 5.02 6.79 25.06
CA VAL A 133 3.94 7.01 24.09
C VAL A 133 2.84 6.00 24.39
N GLU A 134 1.61 6.47 24.52
CA GLU A 134 0.47 5.56 24.60
C GLU A 134 0.28 4.86 23.25
N TYR A 135 0.08 3.55 23.25
CA TYR A 135 -0.11 2.79 22.05
C TYR A 135 -1.39 1.97 22.13
N ILE A 136 -2.40 2.41 21.36
CA ILE A 136 -3.74 1.81 21.34
C ILE A 136 -3.85 0.95 20.10
N GLU A 137 -4.02 -0.35 20.27
CA GLU A 137 -4.24 -1.30 19.18
C GLU A 137 -5.72 -1.68 19.12
N ILE A 138 -6.34 -1.47 17.97
CA ILE A 138 -7.74 -1.77 17.72
C ILE A 138 -7.82 -2.92 16.73
N ASN A 139 -8.43 -4.03 17.15
CA ASN A 139 -8.72 -5.10 16.23
C ASN A 139 -9.94 -5.94 16.70
N PRO A 140 -10.63 -6.64 15.79
CA PRO A 140 -11.84 -7.38 16.16
C PRO A 140 -11.55 -8.65 16.96
N THR A 141 -10.29 -9.10 17.05
CA THR A 141 -9.86 -10.27 17.82
C THR A 141 -9.06 -9.85 19.05
N MET A 142 -8.79 -10.80 19.96
CA MET A 142 -7.92 -10.55 21.12
C MET A 142 -6.43 -10.72 20.80
N ASP A 143 -6.09 -11.13 19.58
CA ASP A 143 -4.71 -11.34 19.18
C ASP A 143 -4.02 -10.04 18.90
N SER A 144 -2.85 -9.79 19.50
CA SER A 144 -2.07 -8.60 19.20
C SER A 144 -1.44 -8.71 17.80
N MET A 145 -1.61 -7.67 17.01
CA MET A 145 -1.02 -7.52 15.67
C MET A 145 0.23 -6.62 15.70
N ASN A 146 0.79 -6.37 16.88
CA ASN A 146 1.95 -5.52 17.11
C ASN A 146 3.17 -6.31 17.61
N PRO A 147 4.05 -6.77 16.71
CA PRO A 147 5.24 -7.53 17.10
C PRO A 147 6.30 -6.68 17.82
N MET A 148 6.17 -5.36 17.88
CA MET A 148 7.11 -4.47 18.56
C MET A 148 6.95 -4.50 20.09
N GLY A 149 5.85 -5.06 20.61
CA GLY A 149 5.56 -5.09 22.05
C GLY A 149 5.34 -3.71 22.67
N LYS A 150 4.88 -2.74 21.90
CA LYS A 150 4.62 -1.35 22.36
C LYS A 150 3.18 -1.11 22.79
N THR A 151 2.27 -2.04 22.54
CA THR A 151 0.85 -1.90 22.86
C THR A 151 0.64 -1.71 24.37
N THR A 152 0.08 -0.58 24.77
CA THR A 152 -0.28 -0.26 26.15
C THR A 152 -1.77 -0.52 26.41
N ILE A 153 -2.60 -0.32 25.38
CA ILE A 153 -4.03 -0.59 25.42
C ILE A 153 -4.39 -1.43 24.20
N HIS A 154 -5.00 -2.60 24.43
CA HIS A 154 -5.58 -3.42 23.37
C HIS A 154 -7.10 -3.39 23.49
N MET A 155 -7.78 -2.94 22.45
CA MET A 155 -9.24 -2.87 22.40
C MET A 155 -9.79 -3.84 21.36
N GLN A 156 -10.58 -4.79 21.81
CA GLN A 156 -11.34 -5.66 20.93
C GLN A 156 -12.58 -4.91 20.43
N ALA A 157 -12.52 -4.39 19.23
CA ALA A 157 -13.59 -3.63 18.60
C ALA A 157 -13.44 -3.66 17.07
N SER A 158 -14.55 -3.44 16.36
CA SER A 158 -14.46 -3.01 14.96
C SER A 158 -13.97 -1.56 14.88
N ILE A 159 -13.40 -1.18 13.75
CA ILE A 159 -12.92 0.19 13.52
C ILE A 159 -14.09 1.17 13.60
N ASP A 160 -15.21 0.87 12.96
CA ASP A 160 -16.42 1.70 13.00
C ASP A 160 -16.91 1.96 14.43
N MET A 161 -16.98 0.91 15.24
CA MET A 161 -17.38 1.06 16.63
C MET A 161 -16.41 1.94 17.40
N PHE A 162 -15.11 1.75 17.24
CA PHE A 162 -14.10 2.54 17.91
C PHE A 162 -14.15 4.01 17.49
N THR A 163 -14.12 4.29 16.20
CA THR A 163 -14.10 5.64 15.65
C THR A 163 -15.34 6.43 16.04
N HIS A 164 -16.50 5.77 16.08
CA HIS A 164 -17.75 6.38 16.53
C HIS A 164 -17.77 6.69 18.03
N LEU A 165 -17.30 5.77 18.88
CA LEU A 165 -17.32 5.92 20.33
C LEU A 165 -16.28 6.89 20.88
N PHE A 166 -15.13 7.02 20.20
CA PHE A 166 -14.00 7.81 20.64
C PHE A 166 -13.77 9.07 19.80
N ALA A 167 -14.75 9.46 18.98
CA ALA A 167 -14.67 10.69 18.19
C ALA A 167 -14.46 11.91 19.09
N VAL A 168 -13.38 12.65 18.83
CA VAL A 168 -13.03 13.89 19.52
C VAL A 168 -12.57 14.88 18.48
N LYS A 169 -13.00 16.14 18.61
CA LYS A 169 -12.53 17.21 17.74
C LYS A 169 -11.32 17.89 18.37
N ASN A 170 -10.21 17.87 17.63
CA ASN A 170 -9.01 18.63 17.96
C ASN A 170 -8.92 19.87 17.05
N GLU A 171 -8.67 21.03 17.64
CA GLU A 171 -8.55 22.28 16.86
C GLU A 171 -7.11 22.55 16.40
N SER A 172 -6.13 21.91 17.03
CA SER A 172 -4.71 22.11 16.69
C SER A 172 -4.29 21.18 15.55
N ASN A 173 -3.86 21.75 14.46
CA ASN A 173 -3.36 21.02 13.27
C ASN A 173 -1.82 21.07 13.13
N ALA A 174 -1.10 21.65 14.08
CA ALA A 174 0.34 21.86 13.97
C ALA A 174 1.11 20.52 13.74
N TYR A 175 0.71 19.46 14.44
CA TYR A 175 1.32 18.14 14.28
C TYR A 175 1.03 17.53 12.90
N LEU A 176 -0.23 17.57 12.45
CA LEU A 176 -0.63 17.13 11.12
C LEU A 176 0.12 17.91 10.03
N ASN A 177 0.25 19.22 10.17
CA ASN A 177 0.91 20.06 9.16
C ASN A 177 2.39 19.73 8.98
N ARG A 178 3.09 19.26 10.01
CA ARG A 178 4.47 18.73 9.86
C ARG A 178 4.49 17.53 8.91
N TRP A 179 3.64 16.57 9.13
CA TRP A 179 3.54 15.38 8.28
C TRP A 179 3.13 15.72 6.83
N LYS A 180 2.21 16.66 6.67
CA LYS A 180 1.78 17.12 5.33
C LYS A 180 2.94 17.77 4.54
N ARG A 181 3.81 18.56 5.20
CA ARG A 181 5.00 19.12 4.54
C ARG A 181 5.97 18.02 4.10
N LEU A 182 6.16 17.00 4.94
CA LEU A 182 6.99 15.83 4.58
C LEU A 182 6.40 15.04 3.42
N GLU A 183 5.08 14.84 3.42
CA GLU A 183 4.37 14.17 2.33
C GLU A 183 4.54 14.91 0.99
N VAL A 184 4.44 16.24 1.01
CA VAL A 184 4.67 17.07 -0.19
C VAL A 184 6.09 16.86 -0.73
N ALA A 185 7.11 16.89 0.14
CA ALA A 185 8.51 16.66 -0.26
C ALA A 185 8.72 15.23 -0.78
N GLY A 186 8.12 14.24 -0.11
CA GLY A 186 8.17 12.84 -0.53
C GLY A 186 7.55 12.63 -1.90
N LYS A 187 6.32 13.11 -2.10
CA LYS A 187 5.63 13.04 -3.40
C LYS A 187 6.42 13.74 -4.52
N ALA A 188 6.98 14.91 -4.26
CA ALA A 188 7.76 15.65 -5.25
C ALA A 188 8.96 14.84 -5.76
N GLN A 189 9.67 14.13 -4.88
CA GLN A 189 10.81 13.31 -5.28
C GLN A 189 10.37 11.98 -5.92
N LEU A 190 9.46 11.24 -5.29
CA LEU A 190 9.07 9.90 -5.75
C LEU A 190 8.27 9.93 -7.06
N SER A 191 7.52 11.00 -7.33
CA SER A 191 6.78 11.16 -8.59
C SER A 191 7.70 11.18 -9.81
N THR A 192 8.94 11.66 -9.68
CA THR A 192 9.91 11.71 -10.78
C THR A 192 10.35 10.31 -11.25
N ALA A 193 10.02 9.26 -10.51
CA ALA A 193 10.29 7.88 -10.93
C ALA A 193 9.61 7.50 -12.25
N ILE A 194 8.53 8.19 -12.63
CA ILE A 194 7.83 7.98 -13.91
C ILE A 194 8.69 8.40 -15.11
N GLU A 195 9.69 9.25 -14.90
CA GLU A 195 10.60 9.73 -15.93
C GLU A 195 11.87 8.86 -16.08
N GLU A 196 11.99 7.79 -15.25
CA GLU A 196 13.17 6.91 -15.30
C GLU A 196 13.26 6.22 -16.67
N PRO A 197 14.38 6.37 -17.41
CA PRO A 197 14.49 5.88 -18.78
C PRO A 197 14.63 4.36 -18.90
N SER A 198 14.90 3.68 -17.79
CA SER A 198 15.03 2.22 -17.74
C SER A 198 13.83 1.57 -17.07
N CYS A 199 13.63 0.27 -17.33
CA CYS A 199 12.65 -0.51 -16.60
C CYS A 199 12.99 -0.52 -15.10
N PHE A 200 12.07 0.02 -14.32
CA PHE A 200 12.20 0.19 -12.88
C PHE A 200 10.86 -0.05 -12.20
N GLU A 201 10.86 -0.77 -11.09
CA GLU A 201 9.65 -1.15 -10.35
C GLU A 201 8.83 0.09 -9.94
N GLY A 202 9.51 1.15 -9.47
CA GLY A 202 8.85 2.38 -9.08
C GLY A 202 8.14 3.09 -10.23
N ARG A 203 8.74 3.12 -11.43
CA ARG A 203 8.09 3.64 -12.64
C ARG A 203 6.86 2.80 -13.00
N THR A 204 7.00 1.48 -12.99
CA THR A 204 5.89 0.57 -13.26
C THR A 204 4.69 0.84 -12.36
N ILE A 205 4.91 0.98 -11.06
CA ILE A 205 3.82 1.19 -10.11
C ILE A 205 3.16 2.55 -10.30
N ARG A 206 3.94 3.60 -10.59
CA ARG A 206 3.39 4.93 -10.90
C ARG A 206 2.52 4.89 -12.16
N GLU A 207 2.98 4.23 -13.24
CA GLU A 207 2.22 4.07 -14.48
C GLU A 207 0.98 3.21 -14.27
N LEU A 208 1.06 2.12 -13.52
CA LEU A 208 -0.10 1.30 -13.18
C LEU A 208 -1.16 2.13 -12.45
N GLN A 209 -0.78 2.89 -11.42
CA GLN A 209 -1.70 3.70 -10.64
C GLN A 209 -2.49 4.70 -11.50
N GLN A 210 -1.86 5.22 -12.56
CA GLN A 210 -2.46 6.23 -13.43
C GLN A 210 -3.29 5.66 -14.58
N HIS A 211 -3.07 4.39 -14.96
CA HIS A 211 -3.61 3.84 -16.21
C HIS A 211 -4.50 2.61 -16.03
N ILE A 212 -4.54 1.98 -14.85
CA ILE A 212 -5.51 0.90 -14.64
C ILE A 212 -6.93 1.47 -14.51
N PRO A 213 -7.95 0.74 -14.98
CA PRO A 213 -9.33 1.19 -14.89
C PRO A 213 -9.80 1.41 -13.46
N ASP A 214 -10.77 2.28 -13.29
CA ASP A 214 -11.50 2.42 -12.02
C ASP A 214 -12.11 1.07 -11.58
N ASN A 215 -12.25 0.87 -10.28
CA ASN A 215 -12.71 -0.37 -9.64
C ASN A 215 -11.83 -1.60 -9.92
N SER A 216 -10.56 -1.38 -10.25
CA SER A 216 -9.60 -2.47 -10.39
C SER A 216 -9.26 -3.11 -9.06
N GLN A 217 -8.89 -4.38 -9.11
CA GLN A 217 -8.31 -5.14 -8.00
C GLN A 217 -6.85 -5.44 -8.31
N VAL A 218 -5.97 -5.22 -7.36
CA VAL A 218 -4.54 -5.51 -7.53
C VAL A 218 -4.07 -6.40 -6.41
N LEU A 219 -3.64 -7.62 -6.73
CA LEU A 219 -2.88 -8.43 -5.80
C LEU A 219 -1.41 -8.04 -5.86
N VAL A 220 -0.91 -7.59 -4.74
CA VAL A 220 0.48 -7.16 -4.54
C VAL A 220 1.25 -8.31 -3.90
N ALA A 221 2.22 -8.87 -4.62
CA ALA A 221 3.04 -9.96 -4.10
C ALA A 221 3.92 -9.50 -2.92
N ASN A 222 4.34 -10.43 -2.12
CA ASN A 222 5.30 -10.18 -1.04
C ASN A 222 6.72 -9.89 -1.59
N SER A 223 7.72 -9.91 -0.73
CA SER A 223 9.11 -9.55 -1.03
C SER A 223 9.28 -8.06 -1.31
N MET A 224 9.94 -7.68 -2.40
CA MET A 224 10.12 -6.25 -2.74
C MET A 224 8.82 -5.60 -3.22
N THR A 225 7.97 -6.32 -3.94
CA THR A 225 6.77 -5.75 -4.58
C THR A 225 5.89 -4.97 -3.60
N VAL A 226 5.58 -5.52 -2.43
CA VAL A 226 4.76 -4.80 -1.43
C VAL A 226 5.45 -3.54 -0.89
N ARG A 227 6.79 -3.52 -0.87
CA ARG A 227 7.57 -2.35 -0.47
C ARG A 227 7.61 -1.31 -1.56
N ASP A 228 7.67 -1.73 -2.82
CA ASP A 228 7.61 -0.83 -3.96
C ASP A 228 6.24 -0.13 -4.04
N PHE A 229 5.16 -0.84 -3.73
CA PHE A 229 3.84 -0.22 -3.57
C PHE A 229 3.82 0.77 -2.39
N ASP A 230 4.47 0.47 -1.28
CA ASP A 230 4.56 1.39 -0.15
C ASP A 230 5.26 2.71 -0.52
N TYR A 231 6.29 2.66 -1.37
CA TYR A 231 6.99 3.85 -1.86
C TYR A 231 6.21 4.61 -2.95
N PHE A 232 5.67 3.91 -3.95
CA PHE A 232 5.28 4.52 -5.22
C PHE A 232 3.78 4.53 -5.51
N TRP A 233 2.95 3.94 -4.66
CA TRP A 233 1.49 4.03 -4.76
C TRP A 233 0.96 5.15 -3.85
N PHE A 234 0.66 6.30 -4.43
CA PHE A 234 0.32 7.50 -3.66
C PHE A 234 -1.15 7.54 -3.24
N SER A 235 -1.41 8.27 -2.15
CA SER A 235 -2.78 8.53 -1.71
C SER A 235 -3.53 9.42 -2.70
N GLY A 236 -4.79 9.08 -2.94
CA GLY A 236 -5.73 9.90 -3.69
C GLY A 236 -5.61 9.85 -5.20
N GLU A 237 -4.83 8.93 -5.77
CA GLU A 237 -4.66 8.86 -7.22
C GLU A 237 -5.36 7.68 -7.89
N SER A 238 -5.87 6.71 -7.10
CA SER A 238 -6.59 5.55 -7.62
C SER A 238 -7.66 5.08 -6.63
N ASP A 239 -8.75 4.51 -7.13
CA ASP A 239 -9.78 3.83 -6.35
C ASP A 239 -9.56 2.31 -6.30
N ALA A 240 -8.51 1.80 -6.92
CA ALA A 240 -8.20 0.38 -6.93
C ALA A 240 -8.06 -0.20 -5.52
N VAL A 241 -8.60 -1.40 -5.33
CA VAL A 241 -8.45 -2.15 -4.07
C VAL A 241 -7.17 -2.97 -4.13
N LEU A 242 -6.28 -2.76 -3.18
CA LEU A 242 -5.04 -3.50 -3.07
C LEU A 242 -5.18 -4.65 -2.07
N TYR A 243 -4.79 -5.85 -2.50
CA TYR A 243 -4.77 -7.07 -1.70
C TYR A 243 -3.35 -7.61 -1.55
N GLY A 244 -3.10 -8.35 -0.50
CA GLY A 244 -1.82 -9.02 -0.28
C GLY A 244 -1.92 -10.19 0.67
N ASN A 245 -1.09 -11.21 0.46
CA ASN A 245 -1.00 -12.40 1.32
C ASN A 245 -0.11 -12.09 2.54
N ARG A 246 -0.65 -11.35 3.52
CA ARG A 246 0.11 -10.85 4.68
C ARG A 246 0.02 -11.69 5.95
N GLY A 247 -0.52 -12.91 5.88
CA GLY A 247 -0.55 -13.83 7.04
C GLY A 247 0.86 -14.24 7.48
N VAL A 248 1.56 -14.94 6.59
CA VAL A 248 2.94 -15.43 6.84
C VAL A 248 3.97 -14.76 5.93
N ASN A 249 3.53 -13.89 5.01
CA ASN A 249 4.38 -13.13 4.10
C ASN A 249 5.19 -14.01 3.11
N GLY A 250 4.70 -15.22 2.80
CA GLY A 250 5.29 -16.13 1.82
C GLY A 250 5.07 -15.67 0.38
N ILE A 251 5.75 -16.34 -0.56
CA ILE A 251 5.58 -16.12 -2.02
C ILE A 251 4.76 -17.23 -2.67
N ASP A 252 4.34 -18.21 -1.90
CA ASP A 252 3.44 -19.29 -2.28
C ASP A 252 1.99 -18.79 -2.46
N GLY A 253 1.21 -19.47 -3.28
CA GLY A 253 -0.22 -19.18 -3.47
C GLY A 253 -0.55 -17.85 -4.13
N THR A 254 0.43 -17.10 -4.64
CA THR A 254 0.25 -15.74 -5.17
C THR A 254 -0.62 -15.72 -6.43
N VAL A 255 -0.35 -16.60 -7.39
CA VAL A 255 -1.15 -16.71 -8.62
C VAL A 255 -2.56 -17.19 -8.32
N SER A 256 -2.68 -18.22 -7.49
CA SER A 256 -3.97 -18.80 -7.09
C SER A 256 -4.85 -17.77 -6.38
N THR A 257 -4.29 -16.94 -5.52
CA THR A 257 -5.02 -15.85 -4.86
C THR A 257 -5.50 -14.81 -5.87
N ALA A 258 -4.65 -14.40 -6.83
CA ALA A 258 -5.05 -13.46 -7.87
C ALA A 258 -6.19 -13.98 -8.74
N LEU A 259 -6.16 -15.28 -9.08
CA LEU A 259 -7.24 -15.93 -9.81
C LEU A 259 -8.53 -16.02 -8.97
N GLY A 260 -8.40 -16.21 -7.66
CA GLY A 260 -9.54 -16.13 -6.74
C GLY A 260 -10.21 -14.75 -6.77
N LEU A 261 -9.44 -13.67 -6.75
CA LEU A 261 -9.97 -12.31 -6.92
C LEU A 261 -10.66 -12.12 -8.27
N ALA A 262 -10.11 -12.67 -9.34
CA ALA A 262 -10.66 -12.53 -10.70
C ALA A 262 -12.04 -13.21 -10.89
N THR A 263 -12.51 -14.01 -9.95
CA THR A 263 -13.81 -14.69 -10.03
C THR A 263 -15.02 -13.73 -9.99
N ASN A 264 -14.87 -12.53 -9.49
CA ASN A 264 -15.92 -11.51 -9.48
C ASN A 264 -15.99 -10.70 -10.79
N HIS A 265 -15.13 -11.02 -11.77
CA HIS A 265 -15.04 -10.40 -13.09
C HIS A 265 -14.73 -8.90 -13.10
N GLN A 266 -14.20 -8.34 -12.03
CA GLN A 266 -13.62 -6.99 -12.03
C GLN A 266 -12.25 -7.00 -12.70
N PRO A 267 -11.77 -5.87 -13.25
CA PRO A 267 -10.40 -5.77 -13.77
C PRO A 267 -9.41 -6.17 -12.67
N THR A 268 -8.67 -7.26 -12.89
CA THR A 268 -7.78 -7.85 -11.89
C THR A 268 -6.35 -7.90 -12.37
N TYR A 269 -5.46 -7.41 -11.53
CA TYR A 269 -4.02 -7.36 -11.77
C TYR A 269 -3.27 -8.13 -10.69
N LEU A 270 -2.20 -8.80 -11.09
CA LEU A 270 -1.18 -9.33 -10.17
C LEU A 270 0.14 -8.63 -10.47
N VAL A 271 0.72 -7.96 -9.49
CA VAL A 271 2.09 -7.44 -9.59
C VAL A 271 3.01 -8.34 -8.77
N THR A 272 4.02 -8.91 -9.42
CA THR A 272 4.84 -9.96 -8.81
C THR A 272 6.26 -9.99 -9.34
N GLY A 273 7.18 -10.54 -8.54
CA GLY A 273 8.51 -10.92 -9.00
C GLY A 273 8.55 -12.31 -9.62
N ASP A 274 9.64 -12.62 -10.29
CA ASP A 274 9.87 -13.89 -11.01
C ASP A 274 9.82 -15.12 -10.08
N LEU A 275 10.48 -15.11 -8.94
CA LEU A 275 10.44 -16.23 -8.00
C LEU A 275 9.04 -16.47 -7.42
N SER A 276 8.30 -15.41 -7.14
CA SER A 276 6.93 -15.53 -6.63
C SER A 276 5.98 -16.09 -7.68
N LEU A 277 6.11 -15.66 -8.94
CA LEU A 277 5.36 -16.23 -10.06
C LEU A 277 5.71 -17.72 -10.25
N PHE A 278 7.00 -18.04 -10.25
CA PHE A 278 7.47 -19.42 -10.40
C PHE A 278 6.94 -20.35 -9.31
N HIS A 279 6.89 -19.87 -8.08
CA HIS A 279 6.49 -20.68 -6.93
C HIS A 279 5.05 -21.18 -6.98
N ASP A 280 4.16 -20.44 -7.67
CA ASP A 280 2.73 -20.80 -7.81
C ASP A 280 2.28 -20.84 -9.29
N LEU A 281 3.22 -21.09 -10.21
CA LEU A 281 2.98 -21.06 -11.65
C LEU A 281 1.88 -22.04 -12.10
N ASN A 282 1.77 -23.19 -11.42
CA ASN A 282 0.76 -24.21 -11.69
C ASN A 282 -0.68 -23.72 -11.40
N GLY A 283 -0.87 -22.70 -10.59
CA GLY A 283 -2.16 -22.04 -10.38
C GLY A 283 -2.80 -21.53 -11.67
N LEU A 284 -1.99 -21.19 -12.68
CA LEU A 284 -2.47 -20.74 -14.01
C LEU A 284 -3.38 -21.75 -14.72
N ALA A 285 -3.27 -23.05 -14.38
CA ALA A 285 -4.14 -24.07 -14.97
C ALA A 285 -5.64 -23.82 -14.70
N VAL A 286 -5.96 -23.20 -13.55
CA VAL A 286 -7.34 -22.91 -13.15
C VAL A 286 -7.99 -21.85 -14.04
N ALA A 287 -7.23 -20.88 -14.50
CA ALA A 287 -7.73 -19.75 -15.28
C ALA A 287 -8.48 -20.17 -16.56
N LYS A 288 -7.91 -21.14 -17.29
CA LYS A 288 -8.52 -21.64 -18.52
C LYS A 288 -9.83 -22.41 -18.24
N THR A 289 -9.87 -23.20 -17.19
CA THR A 289 -11.05 -24.00 -16.82
C THR A 289 -12.23 -23.13 -16.43
N HIS A 290 -11.97 -21.97 -15.84
CA HIS A 290 -12.99 -21.07 -15.30
C HIS A 290 -13.15 -19.76 -16.09
N ASN A 291 -12.49 -19.61 -17.25
CA ASN A 291 -12.55 -18.41 -18.09
C ASN A 291 -12.25 -17.10 -17.32
N LEU A 292 -11.20 -17.13 -16.51
CA LEU A 292 -10.80 -16.00 -15.68
C LEU A 292 -9.90 -15.03 -16.44
N ASN A 293 -10.09 -13.74 -16.22
CA ASN A 293 -9.28 -12.67 -16.78
C ASN A 293 -8.31 -12.14 -15.72
N LEU A 294 -7.02 -12.14 -16.01
CA LEU A 294 -5.98 -11.66 -15.11
C LEU A 294 -4.82 -11.07 -15.91
N THR A 295 -4.43 -9.84 -15.60
CA THR A 295 -3.19 -9.25 -16.10
C THR A 295 -2.08 -9.40 -15.06
N ILE A 296 -1.01 -10.11 -15.43
CA ILE A 296 0.16 -10.32 -14.57
C ILE A 296 1.27 -9.37 -15.01
N ILE A 297 1.67 -8.47 -14.13
CA ILE A 297 2.84 -7.61 -14.28
C ILE A 297 4.01 -8.31 -13.58
N LEU A 298 4.90 -8.86 -14.39
CA LEU A 298 6.03 -9.63 -13.92
C LEU A 298 7.32 -8.80 -13.96
N HIS A 299 7.80 -8.37 -12.81
CA HIS A 299 9.17 -7.86 -12.69
C HIS A 299 10.15 -9.03 -12.66
N ASN A 300 10.86 -9.23 -13.76
CA ASN A 300 11.85 -10.29 -13.89
C ASN A 300 13.27 -9.74 -13.72
N ASN A 301 13.83 -9.91 -12.53
CA ASN A 301 15.21 -9.58 -12.22
C ASN A 301 16.09 -10.81 -12.04
N ASP A 302 15.60 -11.99 -12.44
CA ASP A 302 16.24 -13.30 -12.33
C ASP A 302 16.72 -13.60 -10.91
N GLY A 303 15.80 -13.48 -9.92
CA GLY A 303 16.11 -13.92 -8.57
C GLY A 303 15.51 -13.11 -7.42
N GLY A 304 15.97 -13.39 -6.22
CA GLY A 304 15.49 -12.78 -4.99
C GLY A 304 16.04 -11.38 -4.72
N GLY A 305 15.49 -10.35 -5.37
CA GLY A 305 15.94 -8.95 -5.25
C GLY A 305 15.96 -8.40 -3.83
N ILE A 306 15.09 -8.87 -2.95
CA ILE A 306 15.06 -8.43 -1.54
C ILE A 306 16.38 -8.72 -0.81
N PHE A 307 17.08 -9.78 -1.19
CA PHE A 307 18.34 -10.16 -0.53
C PHE A 307 19.50 -9.20 -0.84
N GLU A 308 19.39 -8.40 -1.90
CA GLU A 308 20.36 -7.35 -2.24
C GLU A 308 20.51 -6.27 -1.13
N TYR A 309 19.52 -6.18 -0.24
CA TYR A 309 19.49 -5.24 0.88
C TYR A 309 20.02 -5.84 2.19
N LEU A 310 20.40 -7.12 2.19
CA LEU A 310 20.88 -7.79 3.39
C LEU A 310 22.40 -7.71 3.55
N PRO A 311 22.92 -7.81 4.79
CA PRO A 311 24.37 -7.78 5.08
C PRO A 311 25.15 -8.92 4.40
N GLN A 312 24.49 -10.02 4.01
CA GLN A 312 25.08 -11.16 3.34
C GLN A 312 25.48 -10.90 1.89
N LYS A 313 25.05 -9.76 1.30
CA LYS A 313 25.46 -9.37 -0.06
C LYS A 313 26.98 -9.34 -0.16
N GLY A 314 27.51 -9.94 -1.25
CA GLY A 314 28.94 -10.01 -1.51
C GLY A 314 29.67 -11.19 -0.85
N THR A 315 28.97 -12.05 -0.11
CA THR A 315 29.56 -13.31 0.37
C THR A 315 29.68 -14.33 -0.77
N LYS A 316 30.62 -15.26 -0.66
CA LYS A 316 30.97 -16.24 -1.70
C LYS A 316 29.79 -17.04 -2.26
N TYR A 317 28.77 -17.31 -1.44
CA TYR A 317 27.61 -18.14 -1.81
C TYR A 317 26.30 -17.33 -1.93
N PHE A 318 26.39 -16.01 -2.01
CA PHE A 318 25.23 -15.13 -2.01
C PHE A 318 24.27 -15.45 -3.17
N ASP A 319 24.76 -15.56 -4.39
CA ASP A 319 23.92 -15.83 -5.55
C ASP A 319 23.27 -17.21 -5.49
N TYR A 320 23.99 -18.20 -4.97
CA TYR A 320 23.49 -19.57 -4.87
C TYR A 320 22.45 -19.75 -3.75
N LEU A 321 22.65 -19.12 -2.59
CA LEU A 321 21.81 -19.36 -1.40
C LEU A 321 20.71 -18.33 -1.23
N PHE A 322 20.86 -17.11 -1.78
CA PHE A 322 19.93 -16.00 -1.57
C PHE A 322 19.31 -15.49 -2.88
N SER A 323 20.09 -15.08 -3.86
CA SER A 323 19.55 -14.59 -5.14
C SER A 323 18.83 -15.71 -5.91
N THR A 324 19.37 -16.92 -5.89
CA THR A 324 18.78 -18.12 -6.46
C THR A 324 18.26 -17.95 -7.89
N SER A 325 19.08 -17.33 -8.76
CA SER A 325 18.76 -17.13 -10.18
C SER A 325 18.35 -18.43 -10.85
N GLN A 326 17.25 -18.44 -11.57
CA GLN A 326 16.69 -19.64 -12.19
C GLN A 326 16.90 -19.65 -13.73
N GLY A 327 17.12 -18.50 -14.36
CA GLY A 327 17.27 -18.39 -15.82
C GLY A 327 16.04 -18.87 -16.59
N LEU A 328 14.83 -18.66 -16.05
CA LEU A 328 13.60 -19.21 -16.62
C LEU A 328 13.08 -18.34 -17.76
N ASP A 329 12.55 -19.02 -18.78
CA ASP A 329 11.81 -18.40 -19.89
C ASP A 329 10.30 -18.44 -19.61
N TYR A 330 9.73 -17.32 -19.19
CA TYR A 330 8.31 -17.21 -18.88
C TYR A 330 7.41 -17.24 -20.13
N SER A 331 7.95 -17.01 -21.33
CA SER A 331 7.19 -17.21 -22.57
C SER A 331 6.80 -18.68 -22.76
N GLY A 332 7.69 -19.59 -22.37
CA GLY A 332 7.42 -21.02 -22.33
C GLY A 332 6.32 -21.40 -21.35
N ALA A 333 6.32 -20.78 -20.18
CA ALA A 333 5.27 -20.97 -19.18
C ALA A 333 3.92 -20.44 -19.68
N ALA A 334 3.88 -19.23 -20.23
CA ALA A 334 2.67 -18.66 -20.83
C ALA A 334 2.08 -19.59 -21.91
N LYS A 335 2.92 -20.12 -22.79
CA LYS A 335 2.51 -21.06 -23.81
C LYS A 335 1.94 -22.36 -23.24
N LEU A 336 2.56 -22.91 -22.18
CA LEU A 336 2.11 -24.14 -21.51
C LEU A 336 0.68 -23.99 -20.97
N TYR A 337 0.36 -22.85 -20.36
CA TYR A 337 -0.95 -22.59 -19.74
C TYR A 337 -1.94 -21.88 -20.68
N GLY A 338 -1.54 -21.57 -21.92
CA GLY A 338 -2.38 -20.88 -22.91
C GLY A 338 -2.66 -19.42 -22.53
N CYS A 339 -1.71 -18.78 -21.87
CA CYS A 339 -1.75 -17.36 -21.53
C CYS A 339 -1.19 -16.50 -22.68
N GLY A 340 -1.69 -15.26 -22.80
CA GLY A 340 -1.02 -14.22 -23.57
C GLY A 340 0.33 -13.86 -22.93
N TYR A 341 1.27 -13.37 -23.73
CA TYR A 341 2.58 -12.97 -23.23
C TYR A 341 3.15 -11.80 -24.04
N THR A 342 3.65 -10.82 -23.35
CA THR A 342 4.37 -9.69 -23.92
C THR A 342 5.57 -9.39 -23.04
N LYS A 343 6.77 -9.37 -23.62
CA LYS A 343 7.98 -8.88 -22.95
C LYS A 343 8.28 -7.48 -23.49
N ILE A 344 8.30 -6.49 -22.59
CA ILE A 344 8.69 -5.14 -22.98
C ILE A 344 10.22 -5.00 -22.95
N SER A 345 10.73 -4.11 -23.77
CA SER A 345 12.16 -3.77 -23.87
C SER A 345 12.46 -2.34 -23.41
N SER A 346 11.42 -1.53 -23.34
CA SER A 346 11.46 -0.14 -22.88
C SER A 346 10.31 0.12 -21.92
N PRO A 347 10.50 0.92 -20.87
CA PRO A 347 9.41 1.27 -19.97
C PRO A 347 8.26 1.99 -20.69
N ASP A 348 8.51 2.73 -21.76
CA ASP A 348 7.48 3.44 -22.55
C ASP A 348 6.48 2.50 -23.25
N GLU A 349 6.80 1.21 -23.35
CA GLU A 349 5.91 0.20 -23.92
C GLU A 349 4.80 -0.25 -22.95
N LEU A 350 4.95 0.00 -21.64
CA LEU A 350 4.03 -0.53 -20.63
C LEU A 350 2.60 -0.02 -20.81
N VAL A 351 2.41 1.28 -20.92
CA VAL A 351 1.07 1.89 -21.03
C VAL A 351 0.33 1.45 -22.29
N PRO A 352 0.93 1.47 -23.49
CA PRO A 352 0.29 0.92 -24.70
C PRO A 352 -0.06 -0.57 -24.58
N VAL A 353 0.81 -1.37 -23.96
CA VAL A 353 0.57 -2.82 -23.76
C VAL A 353 -0.57 -3.04 -22.77
N LEU A 354 -0.62 -2.29 -21.66
CA LEU A 354 -1.73 -2.35 -20.69
C LEU A 354 -3.08 -2.05 -21.36
N ALA A 355 -3.14 -0.98 -22.16
CA ALA A 355 -4.36 -0.60 -22.88
C ALA A 355 -4.83 -1.72 -23.83
N LYS A 356 -3.90 -2.34 -24.57
CA LYS A 356 -4.21 -3.47 -25.46
C LYS A 356 -4.70 -4.69 -24.68
N VAL A 357 -4.00 -5.08 -23.63
CA VAL A 357 -4.28 -6.29 -22.85
C VAL A 357 -5.60 -6.17 -22.08
N SER A 358 -6.01 -4.96 -21.68
CA SER A 358 -7.29 -4.74 -20.99
C SER A 358 -8.52 -5.12 -21.85
N GLU A 359 -8.37 -5.21 -23.17
CA GLU A 359 -9.41 -5.63 -24.12
C GLU A 359 -9.37 -7.14 -24.41
N GLU A 360 -8.34 -7.85 -23.96
CA GLU A 360 -8.15 -9.28 -24.20
C GLU A 360 -8.78 -10.12 -23.08
N SER A 361 -9.25 -11.31 -23.41
CA SER A 361 -9.76 -12.28 -22.45
C SER A 361 -8.69 -13.29 -22.04
N GLY A 362 -8.83 -13.84 -20.83
CA GLY A 362 -7.92 -14.83 -20.28
C GLY A 362 -6.80 -14.20 -19.46
N VAL A 363 -5.74 -14.95 -19.24
CA VAL A 363 -4.55 -14.47 -18.53
C VAL A 363 -3.53 -13.93 -19.51
N HIS A 364 -2.97 -12.76 -19.22
CA HIS A 364 -1.86 -12.19 -19.99
C HIS A 364 -0.70 -11.82 -19.05
N ILE A 365 0.50 -12.27 -19.39
CA ILE A 365 1.74 -11.95 -18.67
C ILE A 365 2.47 -10.84 -19.41
N ILE A 366 2.68 -9.72 -18.75
CA ILE A 366 3.55 -8.61 -19.21
C ILE A 366 4.85 -8.73 -18.42
N GLU A 367 5.91 -9.20 -19.08
CA GLU A 367 7.24 -9.32 -18.49
C GLU A 367 8.03 -8.02 -18.66
N ILE A 368 8.48 -7.49 -17.53
CA ILE A 368 9.31 -6.30 -17.41
C ILE A 368 10.68 -6.72 -16.88
N PRO A 369 11.70 -6.83 -17.75
CA PRO A 369 13.05 -7.13 -17.29
C PRO A 369 13.61 -5.97 -16.45
N THR A 370 14.14 -6.29 -15.28
CA THR A 370 14.84 -5.33 -14.42
C THR A 370 16.21 -5.87 -14.02
N ASP A 371 17.14 -4.98 -13.71
CA ASP A 371 18.46 -5.35 -13.22
C ASP A 371 18.51 -5.15 -11.70
N ARG A 372 18.85 -6.19 -10.94
CA ARG A 372 18.84 -6.16 -9.45
C ARG A 372 19.73 -5.08 -8.87
N GLU A 373 20.96 -4.93 -9.39
CA GLU A 373 21.91 -3.94 -8.87
C GLU A 373 21.48 -2.52 -9.20
N TYR A 374 21.04 -2.31 -10.44
CA TYR A 374 20.56 -1.00 -10.89
C TYR A 374 19.26 -0.63 -10.18
N SER A 375 18.31 -1.56 -10.05
CA SER A 375 17.08 -1.37 -9.27
C SER A 375 17.38 -0.93 -7.84
N ARG A 376 18.37 -1.57 -7.18
CA ARG A 376 18.80 -1.18 -5.84
C ARG A 376 19.36 0.25 -5.79
N GLN A 377 20.12 0.68 -6.80
CA GLN A 377 20.63 2.04 -6.89
C GLN A 377 19.50 3.05 -7.06
N LEU A 378 18.50 2.74 -7.91
CA LEU A 378 17.33 3.58 -8.12
C LEU A 378 16.47 3.68 -6.85
N HIS A 379 16.24 2.57 -6.15
CA HIS A 379 15.55 2.62 -4.85
C HIS A 379 16.25 3.57 -3.88
N ARG A 380 17.57 3.50 -3.76
CA ARG A 380 18.34 4.43 -2.91
C ARG A 380 18.22 5.89 -3.35
N LYS A 381 18.21 6.13 -4.66
CA LYS A 381 18.03 7.47 -5.24
C LYS A 381 16.66 8.06 -4.85
N TYR A 382 15.60 7.30 -5.01
CA TYR A 382 14.24 7.78 -4.80
C TYR A 382 13.81 7.76 -3.33
N THR A 383 14.26 6.79 -2.54
CA THR A 383 13.77 6.57 -1.17
C THR A 383 14.62 7.25 -0.07
N ASN A 384 15.51 8.17 -0.43
CA ASN A 384 16.20 9.08 0.48
C ASN A 384 15.76 10.51 0.18
N VAL A 385 14.71 10.94 0.85
CA VAL A 385 14.19 12.31 0.73
C VAL A 385 14.89 13.20 1.74
N SER A 386 15.59 14.23 1.26
CA SER A 386 16.17 15.26 2.13
C SER A 386 15.09 16.29 2.49
N VAL A 387 14.98 16.60 3.76
CA VAL A 387 14.02 17.56 4.29
C VAL A 387 14.76 18.66 5.04
N ASP A 388 14.36 19.91 4.82
CA ASP A 388 14.85 21.04 5.62
C ASP A 388 14.20 21.01 7.01
N MET A 389 15.00 20.69 8.02
CA MET A 389 14.55 20.60 9.42
C MET A 389 14.08 21.94 9.97
N GLU A 390 14.67 23.07 9.55
CA GLU A 390 14.26 24.41 10.01
C GLU A 390 12.85 24.76 9.51
N ALA A 391 12.49 24.28 8.32
CA ALA A 391 11.15 24.49 7.75
C ALA A 391 10.07 23.65 8.44
N LEU A 392 10.43 22.62 9.22
CA LEU A 392 9.50 21.74 9.93
C LEU A 392 9.14 22.22 11.34
N LEU A 393 10.03 22.95 11.98
CA LEU A 393 9.84 23.47 13.34
C LEU A 393 9.03 24.75 13.35
#